data_c0ce2e0b622d37a13ff8b0e31e4338e6
#
_entry.id   c0ce2e0b622d37a13ff8b0e31e4338e6
#
_cell.length_a   1.000
_cell.length_b   1.000
_cell.length_c   1.000
_cell.angle_alpha   90.00
_cell.angle_beta   90.00
_cell.angle_gamma   90.00
#
_symmetry.space_group_name_H-M   'P 1'
#
loop_
_entity.id
_entity.type
_entity.pdbx_description
1 polymer ?
#
loop_
_entity_poly.entity_id
_entity_poly.type
_entity_poly.pdbx_seq_one_letter_code
_entity_poly.pdbx_strand_id
1 'polypeptide(L)'
;RYLVIGGPMTGKSVTTDEVPVVKASNCVLVLADAPATGTELACIRCGDCAAVCPVQLLPQQLFWYACADNEEKLREFGLIDCIECGCCDLVCPSHIPLTADFRKAKGRMRELADEKARAERARHRFEARNERMQREQEERDTELARQKESAKTAGPDAIAEILARKRKQQEDDAE
;
A
#
# COMPACT_ATOMS: atom_id res chain seq x y z
N ARG A 1 5.97 22.59 28.89
CA ARG A 1 6.17 23.07 27.49
C ARG A 1 5.51 22.08 26.57
N TYR A 2 4.78 22.57 25.62
CA TYR A 2 4.02 21.77 24.70
C TYR A 2 4.54 22.01 23.26
N LEU A 3 4.95 20.97 22.59
CA LEU A 3 5.53 21.04 21.25
C LEU A 3 4.52 20.59 20.20
N VAL A 4 4.39 21.38 19.14
CA VAL A 4 3.56 21.07 17.97
C VAL A 4 4.41 21.17 16.71
N ILE A 5 4.46 20.10 15.95
CA ILE A 5 5.10 20.10 14.62
C ILE A 5 4.04 20.36 13.57
N GLY A 6 4.20 21.45 12.85
CA GLY A 6 3.24 22.01 11.90
C GLY A 6 2.59 23.30 12.40
N GLY A 7 1.59 23.79 11.66
CA GLY A 7 0.91 25.04 12.02
C GLY A 7 -0.05 24.90 13.22
N PRO A 8 -0.56 26.02 13.76
CA PRO A 8 -1.42 26.01 14.93
C PRO A 8 -2.76 25.27 14.72
N MET A 9 -3.24 25.18 13.48
CA MET A 9 -4.52 24.51 13.17
C MET A 9 -4.34 23.02 12.83
N THR A 10 -3.32 22.68 12.05
CA THR A 10 -3.15 21.32 11.50
C THR A 10 -1.93 20.59 12.05
N GLY A 11 -1.18 21.25 12.94
CA GLY A 11 0.01 20.69 13.56
C GLY A 11 -0.32 19.48 14.44
N LYS A 12 0.69 18.64 14.64
CA LYS A 12 0.61 17.46 15.51
C LYS A 12 1.41 17.70 16.78
N SER A 13 0.77 17.52 17.91
CA SER A 13 1.45 17.57 19.20
C SER A 13 2.38 16.38 19.37
N VAL A 14 3.52 16.62 19.96
CA VAL A 14 4.51 15.60 20.29
C VAL A 14 4.80 15.64 21.79
N THR A 15 4.99 14.47 22.37
CA THR A 15 5.22 14.29 23.82
C THR A 15 6.70 14.36 24.19
N THR A 16 7.57 14.32 23.21
CA THR A 16 9.03 14.38 23.38
C THR A 16 9.64 15.41 22.44
N ASP A 17 10.77 15.98 22.83
CA ASP A 17 11.59 16.86 22.00
C ASP A 17 12.54 16.10 21.05
N GLU A 18 12.68 14.79 21.25
CA GLU A 18 13.47 13.91 20.38
C GLU A 18 12.66 13.45 19.15
N VAL A 19 12.23 14.39 18.32
CA VAL A 19 11.47 14.10 17.11
C VAL A 19 12.27 14.50 15.87
N PRO A 20 12.43 13.60 14.88
CA PRO A 20 13.17 13.90 13.67
C PRO A 20 12.47 14.99 12.86
N VAL A 21 13.21 16.02 12.47
CA VAL A 21 12.75 17.01 11.50
C VAL A 21 12.86 16.39 10.11
N VAL A 22 11.73 16.24 9.44
CA VAL A 22 11.64 15.67 8.10
C VAL A 22 11.38 16.77 7.06
N LYS A 23 11.52 16.46 5.78
CA LYS A 23 11.30 17.42 4.67
C LYS A 23 9.91 18.09 4.71
N ALA A 24 8.91 17.43 5.28
CA ALA A 24 7.55 17.95 5.44
C ALA A 24 7.37 18.83 6.69
N SER A 25 8.37 18.93 7.57
CA SER A 25 8.29 19.77 8.78
C SER A 25 8.52 21.22 8.40
N ASN A 26 7.46 22.01 8.39
CA ASN A 26 7.49 23.43 7.99
C ASN A 26 7.50 24.41 9.16
N CYS A 27 7.11 23.98 10.36
CA CYS A 27 7.02 24.82 11.55
C CYS A 27 7.13 23.96 12.82
N VAL A 28 7.72 24.52 13.86
CA VAL A 28 7.72 23.97 15.21
C VAL A 28 7.19 25.05 16.14
N LEU A 29 6.08 24.79 16.80
CA LEU A 29 5.50 25.67 17.80
C LEU A 29 5.84 25.17 19.20
N VAL A 30 6.29 26.08 20.04
CA VAL A 30 6.54 25.83 21.46
C VAL A 30 5.54 26.65 22.24
N LEU A 31 4.62 25.98 22.91
CA LEU A 31 3.61 26.61 23.76
C LEU A 31 3.99 26.46 25.22
N ALA A 32 3.70 27.47 26.02
CA ALA A 32 3.96 27.45 27.47
C ALA A 32 3.12 26.35 28.15
N ASP A 33 1.85 26.29 27.76
CA ASP A 33 0.88 25.38 28.32
C ASP A 33 0.24 24.53 27.22
N ALA A 34 -0.15 23.31 27.56
CA ALA A 34 -0.98 22.48 26.67
C ALA A 34 -2.35 23.15 26.51
N PRO A 35 -2.93 23.12 25.29
CA PRO A 35 -4.32 23.52 25.14
C PRO A 35 -5.20 22.72 26.11
N ALA A 36 -6.11 23.39 26.78
CA ALA A 36 -7.06 22.72 27.67
C ALA A 36 -7.93 21.75 26.86
N THR A 37 -7.51 20.49 26.79
CA THR A 37 -8.33 19.44 26.22
C THR A 37 -9.25 18.91 27.29
N GLY A 38 -10.56 19.05 27.10
CA GLY A 38 -11.55 18.42 27.98
C GLY A 38 -11.39 16.88 27.94
N THR A 39 -11.93 16.23 28.96
CA THR A 39 -11.99 14.75 28.93
C THR A 39 -12.91 14.30 27.80
N GLU A 40 -12.43 13.37 27.01
CA GLU A 40 -13.22 12.76 25.93
C GLU A 40 -14.44 12.03 26.51
N LEU A 41 -15.60 12.36 26.00
CA LEU A 41 -16.88 11.79 26.38
C LEU A 41 -17.55 11.11 25.17
N ALA A 42 -18.59 10.31 25.48
CA ALA A 42 -19.36 9.67 24.41
C ALA A 42 -20.06 10.70 23.50
N CYS A 43 -20.17 10.42 22.22
CA CYS A 43 -20.86 11.28 21.28
C CYS A 43 -22.35 11.44 21.61
N ILE A 44 -22.80 12.67 21.85
CA ILE A 44 -24.21 13.02 22.17
C ILE A 44 -25.06 13.24 20.92
N ARG A 45 -24.50 13.12 19.71
CA ARG A 45 -25.20 13.28 18.42
C ARG A 45 -25.79 14.67 18.19
N CYS A 46 -25.15 15.74 18.67
CA CYS A 46 -25.62 17.12 18.49
C CYS A 46 -25.68 17.60 17.03
N GLY A 47 -24.79 17.07 16.17
CA GLY A 47 -24.72 17.45 14.76
C GLY A 47 -23.82 18.66 14.45
N ASP A 48 -23.28 19.36 15.45
CA ASP A 48 -22.49 20.59 15.29
C ASP A 48 -21.26 20.37 14.41
N CYS A 49 -20.63 19.20 14.48
CA CYS A 49 -19.49 18.84 13.65
C CYS A 49 -19.83 18.81 12.15
N ALA A 50 -21.06 18.46 11.78
CA ALA A 50 -21.51 18.50 10.39
C ALA A 50 -21.79 19.92 9.92
N ALA A 51 -22.36 20.75 10.79
CA ALA A 51 -22.70 22.15 10.48
C ALA A 51 -21.47 23.00 10.16
N VAL A 52 -20.33 22.73 10.81
CA VAL A 52 -19.07 23.49 10.60
C VAL A 52 -18.15 22.87 9.55
N CYS A 53 -18.49 21.73 8.97
CA CYS A 53 -17.62 21.07 8.02
C CYS A 53 -17.55 21.84 6.68
N PRO A 54 -16.39 22.38 6.29
CA PRO A 54 -16.26 23.17 5.05
C PRO A 54 -16.45 22.33 3.79
N VAL A 55 -16.23 21.01 3.90
CA VAL A 55 -16.40 20.05 2.79
C VAL A 55 -17.76 19.35 2.85
N GLN A 56 -18.62 19.75 3.77
CA GLN A 56 -19.98 19.20 3.95
C GLN A 56 -20.02 17.67 4.16
N LEU A 57 -19.02 17.12 4.84
CA LEU A 57 -19.02 15.74 5.27
C LEU A 57 -19.91 15.54 6.50
N LEU A 58 -20.12 14.29 6.83
CA LEU A 58 -20.82 13.87 8.05
C LEU A 58 -19.84 13.30 9.09
N PRO A 59 -19.10 14.13 9.85
CA PRO A 59 -18.04 13.67 10.74
C PRO A 59 -18.51 12.66 11.79
N GLN A 60 -19.75 12.78 12.28
CA GLN A 60 -20.33 11.83 13.19
C GLN A 60 -20.42 10.40 12.58
N GLN A 61 -20.89 10.29 11.35
CA GLN A 61 -21.00 9.00 10.66
C GLN A 61 -19.60 8.42 10.38
N LEU A 62 -18.69 9.27 9.89
CA LEU A 62 -17.31 8.90 9.65
C LEU A 62 -16.63 8.40 10.93
N PHE A 63 -16.88 9.02 12.07
CA PHE A 63 -16.36 8.58 13.36
C PHE A 63 -16.82 7.16 13.72
N TRP A 64 -18.11 6.89 13.59
CA TRP A 64 -18.65 5.54 13.88
C TRP A 64 -18.04 4.48 12.97
N TYR A 65 -17.91 4.76 11.67
CA TYR A 65 -17.29 3.83 10.74
C TYR A 65 -15.79 3.70 10.94
N ALA A 66 -15.10 4.75 11.38
CA ALA A 66 -13.70 4.70 11.76
C ALA A 66 -13.46 3.82 12.99
N CYS A 67 -14.32 3.92 14.00
CA CYS A 67 -14.31 3.05 15.18
C CYS A 67 -14.63 1.59 14.85
N ALA A 68 -15.48 1.35 13.85
CA ALA A 68 -15.85 0.01 13.39
C ALA A 68 -14.89 -0.57 12.34
N ASP A 69 -13.83 0.15 11.96
CA ASP A 69 -12.89 -0.23 10.90
C ASP A 69 -13.55 -0.59 9.55
N ASN A 70 -14.69 0.04 9.25
CA ASN A 70 -15.45 -0.24 8.03
C ASN A 70 -14.96 0.62 6.87
N GLU A 71 -13.95 0.11 6.13
CA GLU A 71 -13.31 0.82 5.01
C GLU A 71 -14.30 1.18 3.89
N GLU A 72 -15.23 0.29 3.59
CA GLU A 72 -16.21 0.49 2.51
C GLU A 72 -17.10 1.69 2.80
N LYS A 73 -17.64 1.77 4.01
CA LYS A 73 -18.46 2.90 4.45
C LYS A 73 -17.66 4.19 4.58
N LEU A 74 -16.41 4.12 5.02
CA LEU A 74 -15.55 5.30 5.06
C LEU A 74 -15.29 5.88 3.67
N ARG A 75 -15.19 5.04 2.63
CA ARG A 75 -15.08 5.48 1.23
C ARG A 75 -16.41 6.07 0.73
N GLU A 76 -17.52 5.39 0.99
CA GLU A 76 -18.87 5.82 0.59
C GLU A 76 -19.21 7.20 1.17
N PHE A 77 -18.87 7.42 2.43
CA PHE A 77 -19.09 8.71 3.12
C PHE A 77 -17.98 9.74 2.89
N GLY A 78 -17.06 9.48 1.96
CA GLY A 78 -16.07 10.45 1.48
C GLY A 78 -14.99 10.82 2.50
N LEU A 79 -14.54 9.91 3.38
CA LEU A 79 -13.47 10.22 4.33
C LEU A 79 -12.21 10.78 3.63
N ILE A 80 -11.93 10.35 2.41
CA ILE A 80 -10.76 10.80 1.64
C ILE A 80 -10.81 12.30 1.38
N ASP A 81 -12.01 12.88 1.20
CA ASP A 81 -12.21 14.29 0.90
C ASP A 81 -12.05 15.20 2.13
N CYS A 82 -11.96 14.61 3.32
CA CYS A 82 -11.70 15.35 4.55
C CYS A 82 -10.34 16.07 4.47
N ILE A 83 -10.33 17.39 4.59
CA ILE A 83 -9.11 18.22 4.56
C ILE A 83 -8.40 18.32 5.91
N GLU A 84 -8.92 17.65 6.95
CA GLU A 84 -8.31 17.60 8.28
C GLU A 84 -8.14 18.98 8.94
N CYS A 85 -9.07 19.89 8.68
CA CYS A 85 -9.02 21.27 9.17
C CYS A 85 -9.21 21.40 10.70
N GLY A 86 -9.77 20.40 11.39
CA GLY A 86 -9.98 20.42 12.84
C GLY A 86 -11.22 21.19 13.30
N CYS A 87 -12.01 21.79 12.42
CA CYS A 87 -13.22 22.54 12.82
C CYS A 87 -14.20 21.66 13.60
N CYS A 88 -14.35 20.41 13.23
CA CYS A 88 -15.23 19.46 13.92
C CYS A 88 -14.76 19.12 15.34
N ASP A 89 -13.44 19.10 15.59
CA ASP A 89 -12.88 18.88 16.93
C ASP A 89 -13.19 20.08 17.85
N LEU A 90 -13.07 21.30 17.29
CA LEU A 90 -13.23 22.54 18.04
C LEU A 90 -14.64 22.72 18.58
N VAL A 91 -15.66 22.33 17.81
CA VAL A 91 -17.08 22.49 18.20
C VAL A 91 -17.64 21.28 18.94
N CYS A 92 -16.88 20.21 19.08
CA CYS A 92 -17.36 19.00 19.72
C CYS A 92 -17.53 19.16 21.25
N PRO A 93 -18.76 19.16 21.80
CA PRO A 93 -18.97 19.31 23.23
C PRO A 93 -18.49 18.07 24.02
N SER A 94 -18.32 16.94 23.34
CA SER A 94 -17.77 15.71 23.91
C SER A 94 -16.25 15.61 23.78
N HIS A 95 -15.57 16.61 23.25
CA HIS A 95 -14.11 16.67 23.08
C HIS A 95 -13.51 15.45 22.34
N ILE A 96 -14.26 14.88 21.40
CA ILE A 96 -13.81 13.74 20.61
C ILE A 96 -12.77 14.24 19.59
N PRO A 97 -11.59 13.63 19.50
CA PRO A 97 -10.52 14.04 18.58
C PRO A 97 -10.77 13.49 17.15
N LEU A 98 -11.88 13.89 16.54
CA LEU A 98 -12.37 13.40 15.24
C LEU A 98 -11.29 13.44 14.15
N THR A 99 -10.56 14.54 14.07
CA THR A 99 -9.50 14.70 13.07
C THR A 99 -8.35 13.69 13.25
N ALA A 100 -8.00 13.39 14.51
CA ALA A 100 -6.97 12.39 14.79
C ALA A 100 -7.43 10.98 14.41
N ASP A 101 -8.69 10.66 14.64
CA ASP A 101 -9.27 9.36 14.27
C ASP A 101 -9.41 9.23 12.73
N PHE A 102 -9.77 10.31 12.05
CA PHE A 102 -9.80 10.34 10.59
C PHE A 102 -8.42 10.15 9.96
N ARG A 103 -7.37 10.76 10.54
CA ARG A 103 -5.98 10.52 10.10
C ARG A 103 -5.57 9.06 10.28
N LYS A 104 -5.89 8.46 11.42
CA LYS A 104 -5.63 7.03 11.66
C LYS A 104 -6.37 6.16 10.65
N ALA A 105 -7.67 6.41 10.44
CA ALA A 105 -8.49 5.66 9.49
C ALA A 105 -7.96 5.80 8.04
N LYS A 106 -7.60 7.01 7.61
CA LYS A 106 -6.95 7.24 6.30
C LYS A 106 -5.61 6.52 6.17
N GLY A 107 -4.80 6.51 7.23
CA GLY A 107 -3.54 5.77 7.28
C GLY A 107 -3.77 4.29 7.00
N ARG A 108 -4.69 3.66 7.74
CA ARG A 108 -5.07 2.25 7.55
C ARG A 108 -5.59 1.96 6.14
N MET A 109 -6.46 2.82 5.61
CA MET A 109 -6.98 2.66 4.24
C MET A 109 -5.87 2.70 3.19
N ARG A 110 -4.86 3.55 3.36
CA ARG A 110 -3.69 3.61 2.46
C ARG A 110 -2.83 2.35 2.59
N GLU A 111 -2.54 1.91 3.80
CA GLU A 111 -1.77 0.69 4.05
C GLU A 111 -2.42 -0.54 3.41
N LEU A 112 -3.74 -0.71 3.59
CA LEU A 112 -4.50 -1.79 2.97
C LEU A 112 -4.52 -1.70 1.45
N ALA A 113 -4.65 -0.50 0.89
CA ALA A 113 -4.59 -0.29 -0.56
C ALA A 113 -3.21 -0.63 -1.12
N ASP A 114 -2.13 -0.22 -0.45
CA ASP A 114 -0.76 -0.52 -0.83
C ASP A 114 -0.45 -2.02 -0.72
N GLU A 115 -0.99 -2.69 0.30
CA GLU A 115 -0.84 -4.14 0.46
C GLU A 115 -1.54 -4.89 -0.66
N LYS A 116 -2.80 -4.55 -0.96
CA LYS A 116 -3.56 -5.12 -2.09
C LYS A 116 -2.83 -4.91 -3.41
N ALA A 117 -2.33 -3.69 -3.67
CA ALA A 117 -1.58 -3.39 -4.87
C ALA A 117 -0.25 -4.15 -4.96
N ARG A 118 0.44 -4.37 -3.83
CA ARG A 118 1.66 -5.21 -3.78
C ARG A 118 1.36 -6.67 -4.06
N ALA A 119 0.32 -7.21 -3.45
CA ALA A 119 -0.12 -8.59 -3.66
C ALA A 119 -0.53 -8.83 -5.12
N GLU A 120 -1.28 -7.91 -5.72
CA GLU A 120 -1.70 -8.00 -7.12
C GLU A 120 -0.51 -7.95 -8.09
N ARG A 121 0.44 -7.03 -7.87
CA ARG A 121 1.69 -6.98 -8.65
C ARG A 121 2.53 -8.26 -8.49
N ALA A 122 2.57 -8.85 -7.30
CA ALA A 122 3.29 -10.10 -7.05
C ALA A 122 2.62 -11.26 -7.80
N ARG A 123 1.28 -11.35 -7.75
CA ARG A 123 0.50 -12.35 -8.48
C ARG A 123 0.73 -12.24 -9.98
N HIS A 124 0.63 -11.04 -10.54
CA HIS A 124 0.84 -10.83 -11.96
C HIS A 124 2.25 -11.24 -12.42
N ARG A 125 3.28 -10.92 -11.64
CA ARG A 125 4.67 -11.35 -11.93
C ARG A 125 4.83 -12.87 -11.86
N PHE A 126 4.15 -13.52 -10.91
CA PHE A 126 4.17 -14.97 -10.79
C PHE A 126 3.48 -15.66 -11.98
N GLU A 127 2.30 -15.18 -12.38
CA GLU A 127 1.55 -15.66 -13.54
C GLU A 127 2.38 -15.51 -14.83
N ALA A 128 2.92 -14.34 -15.08
CA ALA A 128 3.78 -14.09 -16.25
C ALA A 128 5.04 -14.96 -16.28
N ARG A 129 5.65 -15.24 -15.10
CA ARG A 129 6.76 -16.18 -15.00
C ARG A 129 6.34 -17.59 -15.36
N ASN A 130 5.21 -18.04 -14.84
CA ASN A 130 4.71 -19.40 -15.11
C ASN A 130 4.37 -19.58 -16.59
N GLU A 131 3.71 -18.61 -17.22
CA GLU A 131 3.42 -18.64 -18.66
C GLU A 131 4.69 -18.72 -19.49
N ARG A 132 5.73 -17.95 -19.11
CA ARG A 132 7.03 -18.02 -19.79
C ARG A 132 7.66 -19.41 -19.62
N MET A 133 7.67 -19.95 -18.41
CA MET A 133 8.24 -21.28 -18.15
C MET A 133 7.51 -22.37 -18.92
N GLN A 134 6.18 -22.30 -19.00
CA GLN A 134 5.37 -23.25 -19.77
C GLN A 134 5.71 -23.16 -21.27
N ARG A 135 5.77 -21.97 -21.82
CA ARG A 135 6.13 -21.74 -23.22
C ARG A 135 7.54 -22.27 -23.53
N GLU A 136 8.52 -21.97 -22.70
CA GLU A 136 9.87 -22.51 -22.85
C GLU A 136 9.93 -24.04 -22.73
N GLN A 137 9.05 -24.62 -21.93
CA GLN A 137 8.92 -26.10 -21.84
C GLN A 137 8.32 -26.68 -23.12
N GLU A 138 7.21 -26.10 -23.60
CA GLU A 138 6.57 -26.52 -24.86
C GLU A 138 7.50 -26.41 -26.06
N GLU A 139 8.27 -25.31 -26.15
CA GLU A 139 9.28 -25.09 -27.17
C GLU A 139 10.37 -26.20 -27.12
N ARG A 140 10.86 -26.52 -25.91
CA ARG A 140 11.84 -27.61 -25.74
C ARG A 140 11.24 -28.97 -26.12
N ASP A 141 10.01 -29.25 -25.72
CA ASP A 141 9.38 -30.53 -26.01
C ASP A 141 9.10 -30.68 -27.53
N THR A 142 8.68 -29.61 -28.21
CA THR A 142 8.50 -29.60 -29.66
C THR A 142 9.80 -29.76 -30.39
N GLU A 143 10.87 -29.10 -29.95
CA GLU A 143 12.19 -29.25 -30.55
C GLU A 143 12.77 -30.67 -30.37
N LEU A 144 12.61 -31.25 -29.16
CA LEU A 144 12.97 -32.64 -28.88
C LEU A 144 12.18 -33.63 -29.74
N ALA A 145 10.89 -33.38 -29.95
CA ALA A 145 10.05 -34.22 -30.82
C ALA A 145 10.55 -34.15 -32.28
N ARG A 146 10.86 -32.96 -32.79
CA ARG A 146 11.41 -32.73 -34.12
C ARG A 146 12.76 -33.41 -34.30
N GLN A 147 13.66 -33.30 -33.31
CA GLN A 147 14.97 -33.98 -33.35
C GLN A 147 14.82 -35.52 -33.36
N LYS A 148 13.88 -36.08 -32.55
CA LYS A 148 13.59 -37.50 -32.57
C LYS A 148 13.03 -37.97 -33.90
N GLU A 149 12.20 -37.18 -34.55
CA GLU A 149 11.62 -37.50 -35.85
C GLU A 149 12.68 -37.44 -36.97
N SER A 150 13.52 -36.41 -36.94
CA SER A 150 14.65 -36.30 -37.86
C SER A 150 15.67 -37.44 -37.68
N ALA A 151 15.93 -37.88 -36.43
CA ALA A 151 16.81 -38.99 -36.16
C ALA A 151 16.22 -40.34 -36.63
N LYS A 152 14.88 -40.51 -36.58
CA LYS A 152 14.23 -41.73 -37.15
C LYS A 152 14.26 -41.78 -38.66
N THR A 153 14.24 -40.64 -39.34
CA THR A 153 14.31 -40.57 -40.80
C THR A 153 15.75 -40.61 -41.35
N ALA A 154 16.73 -40.28 -40.49
CA ALA A 154 18.14 -40.41 -40.82
C ALA A 154 18.57 -41.90 -40.79
N GLY A 155 19.10 -42.41 -41.87
CA GLY A 155 19.62 -43.77 -41.93
C GLY A 155 20.78 -44.00 -40.92
N PRO A 156 21.15 -45.27 -40.64
CA PRO A 156 22.16 -45.61 -39.64
C PRO A 156 23.53 -44.95 -39.91
N ASP A 157 23.89 -44.67 -41.15
CA ASP A 157 25.13 -44.00 -41.51
C ASP A 157 25.17 -42.51 -41.11
N ALA A 158 24.05 -41.80 -41.20
CA ALA A 158 23.95 -40.41 -40.77
C ALA A 158 24.05 -40.26 -39.23
N ILE A 159 23.52 -41.22 -38.49
CA ILE A 159 23.63 -41.26 -37.04
C ILE A 159 25.09 -41.48 -36.60
N ALA A 160 25.83 -42.36 -37.29
CA ALA A 160 27.25 -42.61 -37.03
C ALA A 160 28.10 -41.35 -37.28
N GLU A 161 27.82 -40.60 -38.30
CA GLU A 161 28.52 -39.36 -38.62
C GLU A 161 28.26 -38.25 -37.58
N ILE A 162 27.03 -38.08 -37.11
CA ILE A 162 26.68 -37.12 -36.06
C ILE A 162 27.38 -37.47 -34.74
N LEU A 163 27.43 -38.74 -34.38
CA LEU A 163 28.12 -39.21 -33.20
C LEU A 163 29.62 -39.01 -33.27
N ALA A 164 30.22 -39.21 -34.43
CA ALA A 164 31.63 -38.94 -34.67
C ALA A 164 31.99 -37.44 -34.55
N ARG A 165 31.12 -36.54 -35.06
CA ARG A 165 31.29 -35.09 -34.91
C ARG A 165 31.19 -34.65 -33.46
N LYS A 166 30.23 -35.18 -32.68
CA LYS A 166 30.08 -34.87 -31.24
C LYS A 166 31.28 -35.34 -30.44
N ARG A 167 31.86 -36.48 -30.73
CA ARG A 167 33.06 -36.96 -30.03
C ARG A 167 34.28 -36.06 -30.30
N LYS A 168 34.48 -35.64 -31.53
CA LYS A 168 35.55 -34.67 -31.88
C LYS A 168 35.37 -33.33 -31.14
N GLN A 169 34.15 -32.84 -31.07
CA GLN A 169 33.84 -31.58 -30.37
C GLN A 169 34.10 -31.66 -28.87
N GLN A 170 33.83 -32.82 -28.25
CA GLN A 170 34.15 -33.05 -26.85
C GLN A 170 35.66 -33.24 -26.56
N GLU A 171 36.41 -33.69 -27.52
CA GLU A 171 37.89 -33.78 -27.46
C GLU A 171 38.53 -32.39 -27.58
N ASP A 172 37.98 -31.53 -28.46
CA ASP A 172 38.44 -30.15 -28.67
C ASP A 172 38.10 -29.23 -27.49
N ASP A 173 36.99 -29.47 -26.77
CA ASP A 173 36.55 -28.69 -25.59
C ASP A 173 37.30 -29.16 -24.29
N ALA A 174 38.08 -30.23 -24.33
CA ALA A 174 38.79 -30.79 -23.19
C ALA A 174 40.31 -30.46 -23.17
N GLU A 175 40.83 -29.78 -24.22
CA GLU A 175 42.20 -29.24 -24.31
C GLU A 175 42.20 -27.73 -23.95
#